data_c8a8d4f70957019d31cf1bc141b37401
#
_entry.id   c8a8d4f70957019d31cf1bc141b37401
#
_cell.length_a   1.000
_cell.length_b   1.000
_cell.length_c   1.000
_cell.angle_alpha   90.00
_cell.angle_beta   90.00
_cell.angle_gamma   90.00
#
_symmetry.space_group_name_H-M   'P 1'
#
loop_
_entity.id
_entity.type
_entity.pdbx_description
1 polymer ?
#
loop_
_entity_poly.entity_id
_entity_poly.type
_entity_poly.pdbx_seq_one_letter_code
_entity_poly.pdbx_strand_id
1 'polypeptide(L)'
;TSRITTKAAEYGLDIDPLRPVHTLSVGEMQRVEIIRALLTNPKLLILDEPTSVLTPQAVEKLFVVLRQLASEGCSILYISHKLHEIRALCTACTVLRGGKVTGVCNPAEETNASLSRLMIGAEPPALEHRPAQAGATVLRVQNLSLPRADQFGVDLMDVEFEVKAGEVVGIAGVSGNGQKELLYALSGEDQRADAASVQVAGQNAGRMGPAQRRALGLHFVPEERLGRGAVPTMGLAHNLLLTRTDSVSGSGWIKVGALQKHAEDIIRRFNVKAGGPHAAAKSLSGGNLQKFIVGREIDANPKLLIVSQPTWGVDVGAAAQIRGSILALRDAGCAVLVVSEELDELFEICDRLHVVAKGHLSPSVPRAEATVERIGEWMSGLWHADVQAHLAQSAQQATEKGAQHV
;
A
#
# COMPACT_ATOMS: atom_id res chain seq x y z
N THR A 1 -27.54 -22.26 -4.78
CA THR A 1 -27.15 -21.37 -5.91
C THR A 1 -28.22 -20.32 -6.13
N SER A 2 -29.51 -20.66 -6.41
CA SER A 2 -30.58 -19.71 -6.71
C SER A 2 -30.72 -18.57 -5.67
N ARG A 3 -30.77 -18.88 -4.37
CA ARG A 3 -30.86 -17.87 -3.28
C ARG A 3 -29.70 -16.88 -3.31
N ILE A 4 -28.47 -17.37 -3.59
CA ILE A 4 -27.28 -16.53 -3.69
C ILE A 4 -27.41 -15.58 -4.88
N THR A 5 -27.77 -16.11 -6.06
CA THR A 5 -27.91 -15.30 -7.27
C THR A 5 -28.99 -14.24 -7.14
N THR A 6 -30.12 -14.59 -6.51
CA THR A 6 -31.23 -13.62 -6.25
C THR A 6 -30.76 -12.50 -5.32
N LYS A 7 -30.12 -12.84 -4.18
CA LYS A 7 -29.60 -11.82 -3.24
C LYS A 7 -28.48 -10.99 -3.87
N ALA A 8 -27.60 -11.60 -4.63
CA ALA A 8 -26.55 -10.89 -5.35
C ALA A 8 -27.13 -9.84 -6.33
N ALA A 9 -28.14 -10.23 -7.10
CA ALA A 9 -28.84 -9.34 -8.03
C ALA A 9 -29.62 -8.22 -7.30
N GLU A 10 -30.30 -8.53 -6.19
CA GLU A 10 -31.07 -7.57 -5.38
C GLU A 10 -30.21 -6.41 -4.89
N TYR A 11 -28.96 -6.70 -4.51
CA TYR A 11 -28.02 -5.71 -3.96
C TYR A 11 -26.93 -5.28 -4.96
N GLY A 12 -27.00 -5.69 -6.23
CA GLY A 12 -26.01 -5.31 -7.26
C GLY A 12 -24.59 -5.83 -6.97
N LEU A 13 -24.47 -6.91 -6.19
CA LEU A 13 -23.21 -7.56 -5.84
C LEU A 13 -22.96 -8.71 -6.82
N ASP A 14 -22.20 -8.45 -7.87
CA ASP A 14 -21.91 -9.44 -8.90
C ASP A 14 -20.94 -10.51 -8.40
N ILE A 15 -21.38 -11.78 -8.35
CA ILE A 15 -20.58 -12.97 -8.02
C ILE A 15 -21.01 -14.18 -8.84
N ASP A 16 -20.07 -15.03 -9.18
CA ASP A 16 -20.35 -16.37 -9.71
C ASP A 16 -20.41 -17.40 -8.55
N PRO A 17 -21.61 -17.91 -8.19
CA PRO A 17 -21.77 -18.82 -7.06
C PRO A 17 -21.19 -20.22 -7.28
N LEU A 18 -20.71 -20.54 -8.48
CA LEU A 18 -20.08 -21.82 -8.83
C LEU A 18 -18.56 -21.75 -8.77
N ARG A 19 -18.02 -20.55 -8.70
CA ARG A 19 -16.57 -20.34 -8.70
C ARG A 19 -15.96 -20.76 -7.35
N PRO A 20 -14.88 -21.56 -7.30
CA PRO A 20 -14.19 -21.94 -6.08
C PRO A 20 -13.63 -20.72 -5.34
N VAL A 21 -13.85 -20.64 -4.01
CA VAL A 21 -13.48 -19.47 -3.20
C VAL A 21 -12.00 -19.10 -3.31
N HIS A 22 -11.12 -20.10 -3.40
CA HIS A 22 -9.67 -19.88 -3.51
C HIS A 22 -9.23 -19.25 -4.85
N THR A 23 -10.12 -19.17 -5.84
CA THR A 23 -9.84 -18.49 -7.13
C THR A 23 -10.37 -17.06 -7.17
N LEU A 24 -11.05 -16.61 -6.11
CA LEU A 24 -11.61 -15.28 -6.02
C LEU A 24 -10.51 -14.27 -5.64
N SER A 25 -10.59 -13.07 -6.20
CA SER A 25 -9.83 -11.93 -5.70
C SER A 25 -10.33 -11.54 -4.29
N VAL A 26 -9.53 -10.78 -3.55
CA VAL A 26 -9.90 -10.35 -2.19
C VAL A 26 -11.20 -9.53 -2.20
N GLY A 27 -11.39 -8.64 -3.19
CA GLY A 27 -12.63 -7.89 -3.35
C GLY A 27 -13.85 -8.77 -3.70
N GLU A 28 -13.67 -9.86 -4.46
CA GLU A 28 -14.73 -10.84 -4.69
C GLU A 28 -15.04 -11.64 -3.42
N MET A 29 -14.04 -12.04 -2.64
CA MET A 29 -14.23 -12.67 -1.34
C MET A 29 -15.00 -11.76 -0.38
N GLN A 30 -14.70 -10.48 -0.37
CA GLN A 30 -15.45 -9.48 0.42
C GLN A 30 -16.94 -9.45 0.04
N ARG A 31 -17.25 -9.45 -1.27
CA ARG A 31 -18.65 -9.52 -1.74
C ARG A 31 -19.34 -10.81 -1.32
N VAL A 32 -18.65 -11.94 -1.37
CA VAL A 32 -19.17 -13.23 -0.88
C VAL A 32 -19.52 -13.18 0.59
N GLU A 33 -18.65 -12.60 1.45
CA GLU A 33 -18.91 -12.45 2.88
C GLU A 33 -20.12 -11.55 3.14
N ILE A 34 -20.26 -10.45 2.43
CA ILE A 34 -21.42 -9.57 2.52
C ILE A 34 -22.70 -10.32 2.14
N ILE A 35 -22.71 -11.02 0.99
CA ILE A 35 -23.89 -11.81 0.56
C ILE A 35 -24.20 -12.91 1.56
N ARG A 36 -23.20 -13.59 2.11
CA ARG A 36 -23.37 -14.61 3.15
C ARG A 36 -24.08 -14.03 4.37
N ALA A 37 -23.69 -12.86 4.84
CA ALA A 37 -24.36 -12.17 5.94
C ALA A 37 -25.79 -11.79 5.57
N LEU A 38 -26.04 -11.26 4.37
CA LEU A 38 -27.37 -10.84 3.90
C LEU A 38 -28.37 -11.99 3.73
N LEU A 39 -27.88 -13.20 3.43
CA LEU A 39 -28.74 -14.39 3.33
C LEU A 39 -29.43 -14.78 4.65
N THR A 40 -28.95 -14.26 5.77
CA THR A 40 -29.55 -14.48 7.10
C THR A 40 -30.60 -13.45 7.48
N ASN A 41 -30.84 -12.43 6.63
CA ASN A 41 -31.71 -11.28 6.91
C ASN A 41 -31.39 -10.66 8.28
N PRO A 42 -30.17 -10.12 8.47
CA PRO A 42 -29.68 -9.67 9.77
C PRO A 42 -30.44 -8.41 10.21
N LYS A 43 -30.74 -8.33 11.51
CA LYS A 43 -31.20 -7.10 12.16
C LYS A 43 -30.03 -6.18 12.54
N LEU A 44 -28.86 -6.74 12.71
CA LEU A 44 -27.59 -6.06 12.97
C LEU A 44 -26.53 -6.63 12.05
N LEU A 45 -25.87 -5.76 11.29
CA LEU A 45 -24.72 -6.07 10.45
C LEU A 45 -23.50 -5.36 11.01
N ILE A 46 -22.43 -6.11 11.31
CA ILE A 46 -21.16 -5.56 11.78
C ILE A 46 -20.15 -5.71 10.65
N LEU A 47 -19.53 -4.59 10.25
CA LEU A 47 -18.54 -4.51 9.19
C LEU A 47 -17.23 -3.92 9.77
N ASP A 48 -16.15 -4.67 9.66
CA ASP A 48 -14.82 -4.26 10.11
C ASP A 48 -13.93 -4.01 8.90
N GLU A 49 -13.54 -2.74 8.69
CA GLU A 49 -12.72 -2.25 7.57
C GLU A 49 -13.17 -2.80 6.19
N PRO A 50 -14.47 -2.74 5.82
CA PRO A 50 -15.00 -3.47 4.66
C PRO A 50 -14.55 -2.95 3.31
N THR A 51 -13.88 -1.80 3.26
CA THR A 51 -13.46 -1.13 2.02
C THR A 51 -11.96 -1.23 1.74
N SER A 52 -11.20 -1.84 2.65
CA SER A 52 -9.72 -1.85 2.58
C SER A 52 -9.15 -2.47 1.30
N VAL A 53 -9.91 -3.33 0.63
CA VAL A 53 -9.51 -4.08 -0.57
C VAL A 53 -10.43 -3.82 -1.77
N LEU A 54 -11.16 -2.72 -1.74
CA LEU A 54 -12.12 -2.36 -2.79
C LEU A 54 -11.64 -1.15 -3.60
N THR A 55 -11.93 -1.15 -4.91
CA THR A 55 -11.78 0.05 -5.73
C THR A 55 -12.75 1.14 -5.28
N PRO A 56 -12.48 2.43 -5.54
CA PRO A 56 -13.40 3.52 -5.22
C PRO A 56 -14.81 3.28 -5.75
N GLN A 57 -14.95 2.78 -6.97
CA GLN A 57 -16.24 2.46 -7.58
C GLN A 57 -16.96 1.31 -6.86
N ALA A 58 -16.22 0.33 -6.34
CA ALA A 58 -16.79 -0.75 -5.55
C ALA A 58 -17.23 -0.26 -4.16
N VAL A 59 -16.51 0.69 -3.56
CA VAL A 59 -16.89 1.35 -2.31
C VAL A 59 -18.22 2.09 -2.47
N GLU A 60 -18.39 2.87 -3.52
CA GLU A 60 -19.66 3.58 -3.81
C GLU A 60 -20.84 2.60 -3.94
N LYS A 61 -20.66 1.51 -4.67
CA LYS A 61 -21.68 0.45 -4.79
C LYS A 61 -21.99 -0.17 -3.42
N LEU A 62 -21.00 -0.44 -2.60
CA LEU A 62 -21.20 -0.96 -1.24
C LEU A 62 -22.01 0.04 -0.40
N PHE A 63 -21.72 1.33 -0.47
CA PHE A 63 -22.45 2.35 0.29
C PHE A 63 -23.93 2.44 -0.13
N VAL A 64 -24.24 2.28 -1.42
CA VAL A 64 -25.63 2.17 -1.89
C VAL A 64 -26.33 0.99 -1.22
N VAL A 65 -25.70 -0.19 -1.20
CA VAL A 65 -26.24 -1.39 -0.56
C VAL A 65 -26.46 -1.18 0.94
N LEU A 66 -25.49 -0.58 1.64
CA LEU A 66 -25.61 -0.36 3.08
C LEU A 66 -26.71 0.66 3.43
N ARG A 67 -26.87 1.72 2.63
CA ARG A 67 -27.99 2.66 2.80
C ARG A 67 -29.35 1.99 2.56
N GLN A 68 -29.46 1.14 1.55
CA GLN A 68 -30.66 0.36 1.30
C GLN A 68 -31.00 -0.54 2.50
N LEU A 69 -30.04 -1.32 3.01
CA LEU A 69 -30.22 -2.18 4.18
C LEU A 69 -30.66 -1.39 5.43
N ALA A 70 -30.06 -0.23 5.65
CA ALA A 70 -30.45 0.64 6.77
C ALA A 70 -31.89 1.13 6.61
N SER A 71 -32.31 1.46 5.39
CA SER A 71 -33.70 1.85 5.10
C SER A 71 -34.70 0.71 5.27
N GLU A 72 -34.27 -0.52 5.09
CA GLU A 72 -35.04 -1.75 5.33
C GLU A 72 -35.10 -2.16 6.82
N GLY A 73 -34.45 -1.37 7.73
CA GLY A 73 -34.50 -1.56 9.17
C GLY A 73 -33.34 -2.39 9.74
N CYS A 74 -32.29 -2.65 8.96
CA CYS A 74 -31.05 -3.26 9.47
C CYS A 74 -30.22 -2.20 10.20
N SER A 75 -29.82 -2.47 11.44
CA SER A 75 -28.82 -1.65 12.13
C SER A 75 -27.43 -2.01 11.63
N ILE A 76 -26.59 -1.01 11.31
CA ILE A 76 -25.26 -1.24 10.79
C ILE A 76 -24.23 -0.65 11.76
N LEU A 77 -23.31 -1.48 12.25
CA LEU A 77 -22.11 -1.06 12.96
C LEU A 77 -20.94 -1.11 11.98
N TYR A 78 -20.46 0.07 11.58
CA TYR A 78 -19.39 0.24 10.60
C TYR A 78 -18.10 0.66 11.32
N ILE A 79 -17.07 -0.17 11.25
CA ILE A 79 -15.76 0.09 11.87
C ILE A 79 -14.80 0.47 10.76
N SER A 80 -14.23 1.67 10.84
CA SER A 80 -13.24 2.16 9.89
C SER A 80 -12.39 3.26 10.49
N HIS A 81 -11.20 3.43 9.96
CA HIS A 81 -10.33 4.59 10.23
C HIS A 81 -10.38 5.62 9.08
N LYS A 82 -11.10 5.35 7.99
CA LYS A 82 -11.26 6.23 6.84
C LYS A 82 -12.33 7.29 7.11
N LEU A 83 -11.90 8.49 7.46
CA LEU A 83 -12.81 9.55 7.93
C LEU A 83 -13.83 9.99 6.89
N HIS A 84 -13.46 9.99 5.60
CA HIS A 84 -14.37 10.33 4.52
C HIS A 84 -15.52 9.33 4.39
N GLU A 85 -15.28 8.04 4.63
CA GLU A 85 -16.29 6.98 4.61
C GLU A 85 -17.27 7.14 5.77
N ILE A 86 -16.74 7.37 6.99
CA ILE A 86 -17.54 7.59 8.19
C ILE A 86 -18.47 8.79 7.99
N ARG A 87 -17.97 9.89 7.44
CA ARG A 87 -18.77 11.09 7.15
C ARG A 87 -19.80 10.89 6.04
N ALA A 88 -19.50 10.05 5.04
CA ALA A 88 -20.40 9.79 3.92
C ALA A 88 -21.53 8.81 4.25
N LEU A 89 -21.29 7.88 5.20
CA LEU A 89 -22.18 6.75 5.43
C LEU A 89 -22.88 6.78 6.80
N CYS A 90 -22.14 7.17 7.87
CA CYS A 90 -22.62 6.98 9.23
C CYS A 90 -23.46 8.17 9.74
N THR A 91 -24.50 7.86 10.52
CA THR A 91 -25.38 8.85 11.17
C THR A 91 -24.90 9.22 12.58
N ALA A 92 -24.09 8.37 13.21
CA ALA A 92 -23.48 8.60 14.50
C ALA A 92 -22.08 7.98 14.52
N CYS A 93 -21.15 8.58 15.24
CA CYS A 93 -19.78 8.11 15.35
C CYS A 93 -19.38 8.04 16.84
N THR A 94 -18.83 6.91 17.24
CA THR A 94 -18.17 6.73 18.55
C THR A 94 -16.69 6.50 18.31
N VAL A 95 -15.85 7.40 18.80
CA VAL A 95 -14.40 7.33 18.61
C VAL A 95 -13.75 6.61 19.77
N LEU A 96 -12.94 5.59 19.46
CA LEU A 96 -12.17 4.80 20.41
C LEU A 96 -10.68 5.12 20.33
N ARG A 97 -10.04 5.33 21.48
CA ARG A 97 -8.59 5.50 21.59
C ARG A 97 -8.06 4.82 22.83
N GLY A 98 -7.12 3.86 22.66
CA GLY A 98 -6.54 3.12 23.77
C GLY A 98 -7.59 2.34 24.60
N GLY A 99 -8.62 1.80 23.94
CA GLY A 99 -9.70 1.04 24.58
C GLY A 99 -10.75 1.90 25.33
N LYS A 100 -10.71 3.23 25.18
CA LYS A 100 -11.65 4.17 25.81
C LYS A 100 -12.38 4.99 24.76
N VAL A 101 -13.65 5.32 25.03
CA VAL A 101 -14.41 6.28 24.23
C VAL A 101 -13.84 7.66 24.48
N THR A 102 -13.40 8.34 23.42
CA THR A 102 -12.85 9.70 23.45
C THR A 102 -13.79 10.75 22.88
N GLY A 103 -14.85 10.32 22.18
CA GLY A 103 -15.85 11.21 21.65
C GLY A 103 -17.04 10.44 21.08
N VAL A 104 -18.21 11.08 21.11
CA VAL A 104 -19.41 10.67 20.39
C VAL A 104 -19.91 11.89 19.63
N CYS A 105 -20.13 11.76 18.33
CA CYS A 105 -20.50 12.90 17.49
C CYS A 105 -21.37 12.48 16.30
N ASN A 106 -21.97 13.47 15.66
CA ASN A 106 -22.56 13.33 14.33
C ASN A 106 -21.46 13.58 13.28
N PRO A 107 -21.04 12.57 12.52
CA PRO A 107 -19.93 12.73 11.59
C PRO A 107 -20.21 13.75 10.47
N ALA A 108 -21.44 14.00 10.11
CA ALA A 108 -21.80 14.99 9.09
C ALA A 108 -21.50 16.44 9.52
N GLU A 109 -21.47 16.71 10.84
CA GLU A 109 -21.18 18.01 11.43
C GLU A 109 -19.67 18.19 11.74
N GLU A 110 -18.89 17.11 11.64
CA GLU A 110 -17.46 17.11 11.94
C GLU A 110 -16.61 17.31 10.68
N THR A 111 -15.39 17.84 10.89
CA THR A 111 -14.35 17.87 9.86
C THR A 111 -13.41 16.66 10.01
N ASN A 112 -12.64 16.36 8.96
CA ASN A 112 -11.61 15.33 9.07
C ASN A 112 -10.58 15.67 10.16
N ALA A 113 -10.26 16.95 10.34
CA ALA A 113 -9.35 17.42 11.38
C ALA A 113 -9.90 17.22 12.80
N SER A 114 -11.20 17.50 13.02
CA SER A 114 -11.84 17.31 14.33
C SER A 114 -11.94 15.81 14.70
N LEU A 115 -12.35 14.96 13.75
CA LEU A 115 -12.38 13.51 13.94
C LEU A 115 -10.98 12.94 14.19
N SER A 116 -9.97 13.34 13.40
CA SER A 116 -8.57 12.96 13.64
C SER A 116 -8.09 13.34 15.04
N ARG A 117 -8.43 14.52 15.51
CA ARG A 117 -8.07 14.99 16.86
C ARG A 117 -8.69 14.09 17.94
N LEU A 118 -9.93 13.67 17.80
CA LEU A 118 -10.56 12.72 18.72
C LEU A 118 -9.86 11.37 18.71
N MET A 119 -9.46 10.86 17.52
CA MET A 119 -8.78 9.58 17.35
C MET A 119 -7.35 9.59 17.88
N ILE A 120 -6.56 10.61 17.56
CA ILE A 120 -5.12 10.67 17.86
C ILE A 120 -4.87 11.40 19.20
N GLY A 121 -5.70 12.39 19.51
CA GLY A 121 -5.52 13.31 20.66
C GLY A 121 -4.67 14.54 20.35
N ALA A 122 -4.23 14.68 19.10
CA ALA A 122 -3.51 15.83 18.57
C ALA A 122 -3.92 16.04 17.11
N GLU A 123 -3.62 17.19 16.55
CA GLU A 123 -3.71 17.34 15.10
C GLU A 123 -2.63 16.50 14.43
N PRO A 124 -2.99 15.70 13.39
CA PRO A 124 -1.95 15.04 12.60
C PRO A 124 -1.04 16.12 12.01
N PRO A 125 0.28 15.89 11.98
CA PRO A 125 1.19 16.81 11.33
C PRO A 125 0.77 17.00 9.89
N ALA A 126 0.65 18.25 9.44
CA ALA A 126 0.43 18.54 8.03
C ALA A 126 1.65 18.04 7.25
N LEU A 127 1.45 17.13 6.33
CA LEU A 127 2.51 16.66 5.45
C LEU A 127 2.69 17.69 4.34
N GLU A 128 3.81 18.38 4.32
CA GLU A 128 4.19 19.24 3.21
C GLU A 128 4.80 18.39 2.10
N HIS A 129 4.03 18.16 1.06
CA HIS A 129 4.56 17.55 -0.16
C HIS A 129 5.27 18.62 -1.00
N ARG A 130 6.58 18.66 -0.92
CA ARG A 130 7.40 19.56 -1.74
C ARG A 130 7.63 18.91 -3.12
N PRO A 131 7.73 19.70 -4.20
CA PRO A 131 8.08 19.16 -5.51
C PRO A 131 9.40 18.36 -5.44
N ALA A 132 9.43 17.17 -6.01
CA ALA A 132 10.62 16.35 -6.06
C ALA A 132 11.72 17.01 -6.91
N GLN A 133 12.95 16.97 -6.41
CA GLN A 133 14.13 17.25 -7.22
C GLN A 133 14.71 15.91 -7.69
N ALA A 134 14.12 15.37 -8.74
CA ALA A 134 14.51 14.07 -9.28
C ALA A 134 15.95 14.07 -9.78
N GLY A 135 16.77 13.22 -9.20
CA GLY A 135 18.17 12.99 -9.57
C GLY A 135 18.34 11.87 -10.61
N ALA A 136 19.44 11.12 -10.49
CA ALA A 136 19.72 9.99 -11.37
C ALA A 136 18.74 8.82 -11.11
N THR A 137 18.52 7.99 -12.14
CA THR A 137 17.72 6.76 -12.02
C THR A 137 18.43 5.76 -11.11
N VAL A 138 17.75 5.30 -10.06
CA VAL A 138 18.25 4.32 -9.09
C VAL A 138 17.65 2.94 -9.34
N LEU A 139 16.34 2.87 -9.66
CA LEU A 139 15.69 1.65 -10.11
C LEU A 139 15.24 1.83 -11.55
N ARG A 140 15.57 0.86 -12.40
CA ARG A 140 15.02 0.76 -13.76
C ARG A 140 14.48 -0.64 -13.98
N VAL A 141 13.25 -0.72 -14.44
CA VAL A 141 12.59 -1.96 -14.85
C VAL A 141 12.25 -1.83 -16.32
N GLN A 142 12.65 -2.82 -17.13
CA GLN A 142 12.44 -2.82 -18.57
C GLN A 142 12.10 -4.23 -19.06
N ASN A 143 11.04 -4.33 -19.87
CA ASN A 143 10.60 -5.59 -20.48
C ASN A 143 10.47 -6.72 -19.45
N LEU A 144 10.03 -6.42 -18.22
CA LEU A 144 9.89 -7.42 -17.18
C LEU A 144 8.63 -8.25 -17.42
N SER A 145 8.83 -9.45 -17.92
CA SER A 145 7.78 -10.46 -18.12
C SER A 145 8.14 -11.70 -17.33
N LEU A 146 7.23 -12.15 -16.46
CA LEU A 146 7.41 -13.35 -15.65
C LEU A 146 6.14 -14.16 -15.63
N PRO A 147 6.19 -15.45 -15.99
CA PRO A 147 5.07 -16.33 -15.79
C PRO A 147 4.81 -16.52 -14.29
N ARG A 148 3.55 -16.60 -13.92
CA ARG A 148 3.12 -16.87 -12.54
C ARG A 148 3.83 -18.11 -11.98
N ALA A 149 4.15 -18.06 -10.70
CA ALA A 149 4.84 -19.16 -10.02
C ALA A 149 3.91 -20.32 -9.68
N ASP A 150 2.62 -20.04 -9.53
CA ASP A 150 1.59 -21.01 -9.17
C ASP A 150 0.27 -20.71 -9.92
N GLN A 151 -0.72 -21.61 -9.80
CA GLN A 151 -2.00 -21.50 -10.50
C GLN A 151 -2.86 -20.30 -10.07
N PHE A 152 -2.55 -19.65 -8.95
CA PHE A 152 -3.29 -18.53 -8.38
C PHE A 152 -2.57 -17.20 -8.58
N GLY A 153 -1.32 -17.25 -9.05
CA GLY A 153 -0.53 -16.06 -9.36
C GLY A 153 -0.99 -15.37 -10.65
N VAL A 154 -0.36 -14.24 -10.92
CA VAL A 154 -0.59 -13.41 -12.10
C VAL A 154 0.68 -13.36 -12.93
N ASP A 155 0.55 -13.54 -14.26
CA ASP A 155 1.67 -13.35 -15.18
C ASP A 155 1.99 -11.85 -15.27
N LEU A 156 3.24 -11.45 -15.04
CA LEU A 156 3.69 -10.09 -15.34
C LEU A 156 4.00 -9.97 -16.84
N MET A 157 3.50 -8.92 -17.46
CA MET A 157 3.59 -8.71 -18.90
C MET A 157 4.17 -7.34 -19.20
N ASP A 158 5.39 -7.34 -19.71
CA ASP A 158 6.08 -6.17 -20.27
C ASP A 158 6.07 -4.94 -19.35
N VAL A 159 6.43 -5.16 -18.08
CA VAL A 159 6.41 -4.10 -17.07
C VAL A 159 7.63 -3.20 -17.26
N GLU A 160 7.36 -1.89 -17.41
CA GLU A 160 8.38 -0.87 -17.58
C GLU A 160 8.13 0.34 -16.69
N PHE A 161 9.13 0.73 -15.90
CA PHE A 161 9.15 2.00 -15.14
C PHE A 161 10.55 2.27 -14.59
N GLU A 162 10.74 3.48 -14.07
CA GLU A 162 11.95 3.85 -13.35
C GLU A 162 11.63 4.61 -12.07
N VAL A 163 12.56 4.62 -11.11
CA VAL A 163 12.49 5.46 -9.90
C VAL A 163 13.81 6.21 -9.77
N LYS A 164 13.73 7.53 -9.60
CA LYS A 164 14.89 8.42 -9.49
C LYS A 164 15.23 8.74 -8.04
N ALA A 165 16.46 9.09 -7.78
CA ALA A 165 16.88 9.62 -6.49
C ALA A 165 16.05 10.87 -6.13
N GLY A 166 15.59 10.98 -4.91
CA GLY A 166 14.75 12.09 -4.45
C GLY A 166 13.32 12.08 -5.00
N GLU A 167 12.82 10.91 -5.44
CA GLU A 167 11.47 10.74 -5.98
C GLU A 167 10.71 9.64 -5.23
N VAL A 168 9.41 9.83 -5.01
CA VAL A 168 8.48 8.78 -4.59
C VAL A 168 7.60 8.40 -5.76
N VAL A 169 7.71 7.16 -6.22
CA VAL A 169 6.82 6.59 -7.24
C VAL A 169 5.81 5.69 -6.56
N GLY A 170 4.52 5.90 -6.85
CA GLY A 170 3.43 5.07 -6.37
C GLY A 170 2.98 4.04 -7.40
N ILE A 171 2.71 2.82 -6.96
CA ILE A 171 1.98 1.83 -7.76
C ILE A 171 0.68 1.52 -7.03
N ALA A 172 -0.43 1.96 -7.62
CA ALA A 172 -1.78 1.62 -7.18
C ALA A 172 -2.23 0.29 -7.78
N GLY A 173 -3.17 -0.37 -7.15
CA GLY A 173 -3.80 -1.55 -7.71
C GLY A 173 -4.62 -2.29 -6.66
N VAL A 174 -5.57 -3.12 -7.10
CA VAL A 174 -6.34 -4.01 -6.23
C VAL A 174 -5.57 -5.32 -6.05
N SER A 175 -5.56 -5.87 -4.84
CA SER A 175 -4.89 -7.15 -4.52
C SER A 175 -5.21 -8.25 -5.56
N GLY A 176 -4.18 -9.03 -5.90
CA GLY A 176 -4.31 -10.10 -6.88
C GLY A 176 -4.17 -9.65 -8.35
N ASN A 177 -3.65 -8.47 -8.60
CA ASN A 177 -3.42 -7.93 -9.95
C ASN A 177 -1.95 -7.96 -10.43
N GLY A 178 -1.04 -8.59 -9.66
CA GLY A 178 0.37 -8.72 -10.01
C GLY A 178 1.32 -7.94 -9.10
N GLN A 179 0.80 -7.23 -8.07
CA GLN A 179 1.63 -6.48 -7.11
C GLN A 179 2.62 -7.40 -6.39
N LYS A 180 2.16 -8.56 -5.93
CA LYS A 180 2.96 -9.54 -5.21
C LYS A 180 4.10 -10.07 -6.09
N GLU A 181 3.80 -10.45 -7.31
CA GLU A 181 4.74 -10.98 -8.29
C GLU A 181 5.79 -9.91 -8.63
N LEU A 182 5.35 -8.67 -8.85
CA LEU A 182 6.24 -7.52 -9.09
C LEU A 182 7.17 -7.30 -7.89
N LEU A 183 6.64 -7.28 -6.67
CA LEU A 183 7.43 -7.08 -5.46
C LEU A 183 8.44 -8.21 -5.24
N TYR A 184 8.10 -9.48 -5.55
CA TYR A 184 9.02 -10.61 -5.48
C TYR A 184 10.14 -10.49 -6.51
N ALA A 185 9.82 -10.07 -7.75
CA ALA A 185 10.81 -9.80 -8.76
C ALA A 185 11.75 -8.65 -8.37
N LEU A 186 11.23 -7.58 -7.72
CA LEU A 186 12.01 -6.42 -7.31
C LEU A 186 12.83 -6.67 -6.03
N SER A 187 12.33 -7.44 -5.07
CA SER A 187 13.07 -7.78 -3.85
C SER A 187 14.17 -8.82 -4.08
N GLY A 188 14.08 -9.58 -5.18
CA GLY A 188 14.99 -10.69 -5.50
C GLY A 188 14.58 -12.02 -4.86
N GLU A 189 13.37 -12.11 -4.32
CA GLU A 189 12.78 -13.38 -3.90
C GLU A 189 12.43 -14.25 -5.11
N ASP A 190 11.98 -13.65 -6.22
CA ASP A 190 11.90 -14.28 -7.54
C ASP A 190 13.09 -13.82 -8.40
N GLN A 191 13.94 -14.79 -8.79
CA GLN A 191 15.16 -14.55 -9.57
C GLN A 191 15.04 -15.06 -11.02
N ARG A 192 13.82 -15.37 -11.48
CA ARG A 192 13.58 -15.90 -12.83
C ARG A 192 13.64 -14.84 -13.93
N ALA A 193 13.61 -13.55 -13.55
CA ALA A 193 13.70 -12.44 -14.49
C ALA A 193 15.04 -12.45 -15.25
N ASP A 194 15.04 -11.88 -16.45
CA ASP A 194 16.29 -11.62 -17.15
C ASP A 194 17.16 -10.64 -16.36
N ALA A 195 18.49 -10.84 -16.44
CA ALA A 195 19.43 -10.07 -15.63
C ALA A 195 19.25 -8.55 -15.84
N ALA A 196 18.99 -8.12 -17.08
CA ALA A 196 18.86 -6.72 -17.44
C ALA A 196 17.45 -6.13 -17.20
N SER A 197 16.44 -6.97 -16.98
CA SER A 197 15.04 -6.52 -16.76
C SER A 197 14.86 -5.69 -15.51
N VAL A 198 15.73 -5.87 -14.50
CA VAL A 198 15.76 -5.07 -13.28
C VAL A 198 17.17 -4.55 -13.09
N GLN A 199 17.33 -3.23 -12.98
CA GLN A 199 18.60 -2.59 -12.66
C GLN A 199 18.47 -1.77 -11.37
N VAL A 200 19.43 -1.94 -10.47
CA VAL A 200 19.53 -1.20 -9.21
C VAL A 200 20.86 -0.48 -9.15
N ALA A 201 20.84 0.84 -8.99
CA ALA A 201 22.02 1.69 -8.97
C ALA A 201 22.94 1.45 -10.19
N GLY A 202 22.36 1.26 -11.37
CA GLY A 202 23.07 1.02 -12.64
C GLY A 202 23.58 -0.41 -12.84
N GLN A 203 23.32 -1.34 -11.91
CA GLN A 203 23.75 -2.73 -12.04
C GLN A 203 22.58 -3.65 -12.36
N ASN A 204 22.79 -4.63 -13.25
CA ASN A 204 21.80 -5.64 -13.61
C ASN A 204 21.51 -6.55 -12.41
N ALA A 205 20.29 -6.52 -11.91
CA ALA A 205 19.89 -7.16 -10.68
C ALA A 205 18.79 -8.25 -10.86
N GLY A 206 18.28 -8.48 -12.07
CA GLY A 206 17.16 -9.38 -12.31
C GLY A 206 17.35 -10.78 -11.71
N ARG A 207 18.58 -11.30 -11.73
CA ARG A 207 18.94 -12.61 -11.17
C ARG A 207 19.60 -12.56 -9.80
N MET A 208 19.74 -11.36 -9.20
CA MET A 208 20.33 -11.22 -7.87
C MET A 208 19.30 -11.54 -6.78
N GLY A 209 19.76 -12.26 -5.75
CA GLY A 209 18.97 -12.52 -4.55
C GLY A 209 18.89 -11.29 -3.62
N PRO A 210 18.03 -11.35 -2.56
CA PRO A 210 17.79 -10.21 -1.67
C PRO A 210 19.06 -9.66 -1.02
N ALA A 211 20.00 -10.51 -0.57
CA ALA A 211 21.24 -10.07 0.06
C ALA A 211 22.14 -9.27 -0.90
N GLN A 212 22.23 -9.69 -2.19
CA GLN A 212 23.02 -8.99 -3.19
C GLN A 212 22.40 -7.63 -3.53
N ARG A 213 21.06 -7.56 -3.68
CA ARG A 213 20.35 -6.28 -3.93
C ARG A 213 20.47 -5.34 -2.73
N ARG A 214 20.43 -5.87 -1.51
CA ARG A 214 20.67 -5.09 -0.29
C ARG A 214 22.08 -4.48 -0.29
N ALA A 215 23.09 -5.22 -0.75
CA ALA A 215 24.46 -4.70 -0.89
C ALA A 215 24.55 -3.53 -1.91
N LEU A 216 23.64 -3.45 -2.89
CA LEU A 216 23.51 -2.32 -3.81
C LEU A 216 22.80 -1.11 -3.18
N GLY A 217 22.20 -1.27 -2.00
CA GLY A 217 21.44 -0.25 -1.29
C GLY A 217 19.92 -0.34 -1.46
N LEU A 218 19.40 -1.46 -1.99
CA LEU A 218 17.96 -1.71 -2.01
C LEU A 218 17.49 -2.25 -0.66
N HIS A 219 16.52 -1.60 -0.07
CA HIS A 219 15.84 -2.04 1.13
C HIS A 219 14.36 -2.27 0.86
N PHE A 220 13.77 -3.25 1.54
CA PHE A 220 12.40 -3.69 1.26
C PHE A 220 11.59 -3.84 2.54
N VAL A 221 10.40 -3.25 2.55
CA VAL A 221 9.38 -3.42 3.59
C VAL A 221 8.21 -4.20 2.98
N PRO A 222 8.03 -5.48 3.34
CA PRO A 222 6.91 -6.29 2.84
C PRO A 222 5.59 -5.91 3.50
N GLU A 223 4.49 -6.32 2.89
CA GLU A 223 3.15 -6.18 3.43
C GLU A 223 2.96 -7.02 4.70
N GLU A 224 3.43 -8.27 4.67
CA GLU A 224 3.32 -9.19 5.81
C GLU A 224 4.35 -8.83 6.88
N ARG A 225 3.87 -8.23 7.96
CA ARG A 225 4.71 -7.78 9.08
C ARG A 225 5.35 -8.93 9.83
N LEU A 226 4.52 -9.93 10.22
CA LEU A 226 4.98 -11.12 10.93
C LEU A 226 5.20 -12.28 9.95
N GLY A 227 6.34 -12.95 10.07
CA GLY A 227 6.74 -14.05 9.21
C GLY A 227 7.65 -13.62 8.06
N ARG A 228 7.43 -12.43 7.49
CA ARG A 228 8.25 -11.91 6.38
C ARG A 228 9.01 -10.63 6.78
N GLY A 229 8.30 -9.62 7.28
CA GLY A 229 8.93 -8.37 7.75
C GLY A 229 9.70 -8.52 9.06
N ALA A 230 9.22 -9.37 9.96
CA ALA A 230 9.87 -9.68 11.23
C ALA A 230 9.57 -11.12 11.67
N VAL A 231 10.55 -11.77 12.32
CA VAL A 231 10.39 -13.09 12.95
C VAL A 231 9.60 -12.93 14.25
N PRO A 232 8.40 -13.54 14.37
CA PRO A 232 7.45 -13.25 15.46
C PRO A 232 8.00 -13.46 16.86
N THR A 233 8.79 -14.50 17.06
CA THR A 233 9.31 -14.93 18.37
C THR A 233 10.63 -14.28 18.77
N MET A 234 11.31 -13.63 17.82
CA MET A 234 12.57 -12.92 18.08
C MET A 234 12.32 -11.53 18.67
N GLY A 235 13.21 -11.09 19.54
CA GLY A 235 13.26 -9.72 20.03
C GLY A 235 13.58 -8.71 18.90
N LEU A 236 13.24 -7.45 19.11
CA LEU A 236 13.44 -6.39 18.12
C LEU A 236 14.91 -6.22 17.75
N ALA A 237 15.83 -6.32 18.70
CA ALA A 237 17.27 -6.27 18.43
C ALA A 237 17.72 -7.39 17.48
N HIS A 238 17.24 -8.62 17.66
CA HIS A 238 17.57 -9.72 16.76
C HIS A 238 16.91 -9.55 15.38
N ASN A 239 15.69 -9.03 15.33
CA ASN A 239 15.05 -8.68 14.07
C ASN A 239 15.79 -7.58 13.29
N LEU A 240 16.42 -6.64 14.00
CA LEU A 240 17.31 -5.65 13.39
C LEU A 240 18.54 -6.31 12.74
N LEU A 241 19.14 -7.29 13.40
CA LEU A 241 20.31 -8.01 12.89
C LEU A 241 20.05 -8.72 11.56
N LEU A 242 18.83 -9.26 11.36
CA LEU A 242 18.47 -10.02 10.15
C LEU A 242 18.61 -9.19 8.85
N THR A 243 18.48 -7.89 8.95
CA THR A 243 18.52 -6.98 7.79
C THR A 243 19.77 -6.08 7.78
N ARG A 244 20.66 -6.19 8.79
CA ARG A 244 21.87 -5.38 8.90
C ARG A 244 23.08 -6.23 9.27
N THR A 245 24.11 -6.13 8.44
CA THR A 245 25.37 -6.89 8.62
C THR A 245 26.58 -5.99 8.75
N ASP A 246 26.40 -4.67 8.59
CA ASP A 246 27.46 -3.70 8.40
C ASP A 246 28.15 -3.22 9.70
N SER A 247 27.39 -2.79 10.72
CA SER A 247 27.96 -2.15 11.92
C SER A 247 27.94 -2.99 13.17
N VAL A 248 27.14 -4.06 13.20
CA VAL A 248 26.88 -4.86 14.40
C VAL A 248 27.63 -6.20 14.42
N SER A 249 28.27 -6.57 13.32
CA SER A 249 29.14 -7.74 13.22
C SER A 249 30.52 -7.34 12.76
N GLY A 250 31.54 -7.96 13.37
CA GLY A 250 32.93 -7.80 12.96
C GLY A 250 33.70 -9.08 13.26
N SER A 251 34.47 -9.57 12.28
CA SER A 251 35.27 -10.80 12.42
C SER A 251 34.46 -12.03 12.87
N GLY A 252 33.19 -12.13 12.46
CA GLY A 252 32.31 -13.25 12.84
C GLY A 252 31.63 -13.12 14.21
N TRP A 253 31.89 -12.06 14.97
CA TRP A 253 31.28 -11.84 16.28
C TRP A 253 30.20 -10.77 16.24
N ILE A 254 29.04 -11.06 16.83
CA ILE A 254 27.93 -10.10 16.97
C ILE A 254 28.18 -9.27 18.24
N LYS A 255 28.23 -7.95 18.08
CA LYS A 255 28.34 -7.00 19.20
C LYS A 255 26.93 -6.76 19.80
N VAL A 256 26.50 -7.68 20.69
CA VAL A 256 25.15 -7.69 21.27
C VAL A 256 24.76 -6.35 21.90
N GLY A 257 25.66 -5.73 22.69
CA GLY A 257 25.37 -4.44 23.32
C GLY A 257 25.17 -3.30 22.30
N ALA A 258 25.96 -3.29 21.21
CA ALA A 258 25.76 -2.31 20.13
C ALA A 258 24.43 -2.54 19.39
N LEU A 259 24.07 -3.80 19.17
CA LEU A 259 22.80 -4.17 18.54
C LEU A 259 21.59 -3.72 19.38
N GLN A 260 21.63 -3.93 20.69
CA GLN A 260 20.58 -3.51 21.63
C GLN A 260 20.42 -2.00 21.63
N LYS A 261 21.53 -1.26 21.78
CA LYS A 261 21.52 0.21 21.73
C LYS A 261 20.94 0.73 20.42
N HIS A 262 21.32 0.13 19.31
CA HIS A 262 20.80 0.52 18.01
C HIS A 262 19.29 0.27 17.89
N ALA A 263 18.78 -0.87 18.37
CA ALA A 263 17.36 -1.13 18.41
C ALA A 263 16.61 -0.14 19.33
N GLU A 264 17.19 0.24 20.47
CA GLU A 264 16.65 1.29 21.35
C GLU A 264 16.56 2.65 20.65
N ASP A 265 17.58 3.01 19.86
CA ASP A 265 17.58 4.26 19.08
C ASP A 265 16.48 4.27 18.03
N ILE A 266 16.24 3.17 17.32
CA ILE A 266 15.13 3.02 16.38
C ILE A 266 13.78 3.11 17.12
N ILE A 267 13.61 2.38 18.23
CA ILE A 267 12.40 2.41 19.05
C ILE A 267 12.07 3.85 19.46
N ARG A 268 13.07 4.62 19.89
CA ARG A 268 12.91 6.01 20.29
C ARG A 268 12.59 6.94 19.10
N ARG A 269 13.38 6.88 18.00
CA ARG A 269 13.24 7.75 16.83
C ARG A 269 11.88 7.58 16.14
N PHE A 270 11.40 6.35 16.03
CA PHE A 270 10.14 6.04 15.37
C PHE A 270 8.96 5.91 16.34
N ASN A 271 9.15 6.35 17.60
CA ASN A 271 8.11 6.33 18.64
C ASN A 271 7.37 4.98 18.70
N VAL A 272 8.15 3.90 18.75
CA VAL A 272 7.62 2.53 18.84
C VAL A 272 7.26 2.23 20.29
N LYS A 273 6.00 1.93 20.57
CA LYS A 273 5.58 1.48 21.91
C LYS A 273 5.91 0.00 22.06
N ALA A 274 7.03 -0.29 22.71
CA ALA A 274 7.52 -1.64 22.97
C ALA A 274 8.14 -1.71 24.36
N GLY A 275 8.20 -2.92 24.92
CA GLY A 275 8.88 -3.19 26.20
C GLY A 275 10.43 -3.22 26.11
N GLY A 276 11.01 -2.55 25.09
CA GLY A 276 12.45 -2.47 24.86
C GLY A 276 12.94 -3.39 23.73
N PRO A 277 14.29 -3.45 23.50
CA PRO A 277 14.89 -4.16 22.37
C PRO A 277 14.73 -5.69 22.43
N HIS A 278 14.41 -6.23 23.59
CA HIS A 278 14.16 -7.66 23.81
C HIS A 278 12.69 -8.07 23.58
N ALA A 279 11.77 -7.11 23.46
CA ALA A 279 10.35 -7.40 23.21
C ALA A 279 10.20 -8.22 21.94
N ALA A 280 9.50 -9.34 22.01
CA ALA A 280 9.24 -10.19 20.86
C ALA A 280 8.38 -9.43 19.85
N ALA A 281 8.68 -9.54 18.55
CA ALA A 281 7.96 -8.82 17.50
C ALA A 281 6.43 -9.04 17.57
N LYS A 282 5.98 -10.26 17.86
CA LYS A 282 4.56 -10.61 18.02
C LYS A 282 3.86 -9.94 19.21
N SER A 283 4.60 -9.36 20.16
CA SER A 283 4.02 -8.67 21.33
C SER A 283 3.62 -7.23 21.03
N LEU A 284 4.02 -6.69 19.88
CA LEU A 284 3.69 -5.34 19.48
C LEU A 284 2.33 -5.29 18.76
N SER A 285 1.63 -4.16 18.90
CA SER A 285 0.49 -3.88 18.01
C SER A 285 0.96 -3.74 16.56
N GLY A 286 0.07 -3.98 15.60
CA GLY A 286 0.38 -3.89 14.17
C GLY A 286 1.05 -2.58 13.79
N GLY A 287 0.53 -1.44 14.27
CA GLY A 287 1.11 -0.12 14.00
C GLY A 287 2.50 0.09 14.61
N ASN A 288 2.75 -0.42 15.83
CA ASN A 288 4.08 -0.32 16.43
C ASN A 288 5.10 -1.23 15.74
N LEU A 289 4.68 -2.43 15.33
CA LEU A 289 5.55 -3.31 14.56
C LEU A 289 5.89 -2.70 13.20
N GLN A 290 4.90 -2.10 12.51
CA GLN A 290 5.13 -1.41 11.24
C GLN A 290 6.12 -0.26 11.38
N LYS A 291 5.95 0.59 12.39
CA LYS A 291 6.91 1.68 12.68
C LYS A 291 8.33 1.14 12.92
N PHE A 292 8.46 0.01 13.61
CA PHE A 292 9.77 -0.61 13.83
C PHE A 292 10.36 -1.13 12.52
N ILE A 293 9.59 -1.86 11.68
CA ILE A 293 10.08 -2.42 10.42
C ILE A 293 10.48 -1.29 9.45
N VAL A 294 9.63 -0.30 9.25
CA VAL A 294 9.92 0.86 8.40
C VAL A 294 11.13 1.63 8.96
N GLY A 295 11.14 1.88 10.26
CA GLY A 295 12.24 2.58 10.93
C GLY A 295 13.57 1.86 10.78
N ARG A 296 13.58 0.54 10.88
CA ARG A 296 14.77 -0.31 10.68
C ARG A 296 15.34 -0.15 9.26
N GLU A 297 14.49 -0.16 8.24
CA GLU A 297 14.94 -0.05 6.86
C GLU A 297 15.37 1.37 6.51
N ILE A 298 14.68 2.40 7.00
CA ILE A 298 15.07 3.82 6.84
C ILE A 298 16.41 4.10 7.52
N ASP A 299 16.60 3.59 8.74
CA ASP A 299 17.84 3.80 9.53
C ASP A 299 19.08 3.20 8.85
N ALA A 300 18.90 2.25 7.96
CA ALA A 300 19.97 1.68 7.14
C ALA A 300 20.46 2.60 6.01
N ASN A 301 19.89 3.79 5.84
CA ASN A 301 20.26 4.78 4.81
C ASN A 301 20.19 4.20 3.38
N PRO A 302 19.03 3.70 2.93
CA PRO A 302 18.91 3.06 1.65
C PRO A 302 19.11 4.05 0.49
N LYS A 303 19.64 3.57 -0.65
CA LYS A 303 19.59 4.29 -1.93
C LYS A 303 18.22 4.14 -2.59
N LEU A 304 17.61 2.98 -2.39
CA LEU A 304 16.27 2.61 -2.86
C LEU A 304 15.50 1.95 -1.72
N LEU A 305 14.36 2.50 -1.38
CA LEU A 305 13.40 1.88 -0.47
C LEU A 305 12.17 1.44 -1.26
N ILE A 306 11.85 0.16 -1.20
CA ILE A 306 10.58 -0.38 -1.71
C ILE A 306 9.70 -0.72 -0.51
N VAL A 307 8.48 -0.20 -0.50
CA VAL A 307 7.54 -0.35 0.61
C VAL A 307 6.20 -0.82 0.08
N SER A 308 5.72 -1.95 0.60
CA SER A 308 4.37 -2.45 0.33
C SER A 308 3.44 -2.11 1.48
N GLN A 309 2.29 -1.52 1.18
CA GLN A 309 1.21 -1.22 2.13
C GLN A 309 1.72 -0.54 3.42
N PRO A 310 2.45 0.61 3.32
CA PRO A 310 3.18 1.18 4.48
C PRO A 310 2.30 1.48 5.67
N THR A 311 1.04 1.88 5.46
CA THR A 311 0.14 2.27 6.55
C THR A 311 -1.08 1.36 6.74
N TRP A 312 -1.14 0.23 6.02
CA TRP A 312 -2.26 -0.70 6.13
C TRP A 312 -2.47 -1.20 7.57
N GLY A 313 -3.69 -1.07 8.08
CA GLY A 313 -4.07 -1.52 9.42
C GLY A 313 -3.24 -0.90 10.55
N VAL A 314 -2.85 0.37 10.41
CA VAL A 314 -2.25 1.17 11.48
C VAL A 314 -3.15 2.37 11.80
N ASP A 315 -3.04 2.89 13.01
CA ASP A 315 -3.81 4.09 13.39
C ASP A 315 -3.32 5.34 12.63
N VAL A 316 -4.20 6.34 12.52
CA VAL A 316 -3.94 7.59 11.77
C VAL A 316 -2.65 8.29 12.20
N GLY A 317 -2.31 8.26 13.51
CA GLY A 317 -1.09 8.86 14.02
C GLY A 317 0.16 8.12 13.59
N ALA A 318 0.13 6.78 13.62
CA ALA A 318 1.22 5.96 13.11
C ALA A 318 1.37 6.10 11.59
N ALA A 319 0.25 6.18 10.86
CA ALA A 319 0.25 6.41 9.42
C ALA A 319 0.92 7.74 9.05
N ALA A 320 0.53 8.84 9.70
CA ALA A 320 1.14 10.16 9.47
C ALA A 320 2.65 10.16 9.75
N GLN A 321 3.09 9.48 10.82
CA GLN A 321 4.51 9.35 11.14
C GLN A 321 5.29 8.57 10.09
N ILE A 322 4.74 7.45 9.60
CA ILE A 322 5.37 6.62 8.55
C ILE A 322 5.48 7.41 7.26
N ARG A 323 4.40 8.06 6.81
CA ARG A 323 4.37 8.90 5.60
C ARG A 323 5.39 10.04 5.69
N GLY A 324 5.44 10.75 6.83
CA GLY A 324 6.43 11.79 7.07
C GLY A 324 7.87 11.28 7.01
N SER A 325 8.12 10.06 7.51
CA SER A 325 9.45 9.43 7.44
C SER A 325 9.85 9.05 6.01
N ILE A 326 8.88 8.61 5.18
CA ILE A 326 9.10 8.33 3.75
C ILE A 326 9.44 9.61 3.00
N LEU A 327 8.68 10.70 3.22
CA LEU A 327 8.97 12.01 2.60
C LEU A 327 10.32 12.56 3.01
N ALA A 328 10.68 12.47 4.29
CA ALA A 328 11.99 12.90 4.78
C ALA A 328 13.13 12.09 4.14
N LEU A 329 12.94 10.79 3.93
CA LEU A 329 13.91 9.93 3.25
C LEU A 329 14.07 10.32 1.77
N ARG A 330 12.96 10.61 1.05
CA ARG A 330 12.97 11.16 -0.30
C ARG A 330 13.75 12.46 -0.37
N ASP A 331 13.46 13.40 0.54
CA ASP A 331 14.11 14.71 0.59
C ASP A 331 15.62 14.59 0.88
N ALA A 332 16.05 13.52 1.54
CA ALA A 332 17.45 13.15 1.70
C ALA A 332 18.09 12.51 0.45
N GLY A 333 17.35 12.38 -0.66
CA GLY A 333 17.85 11.88 -1.94
C GLY A 333 17.63 10.39 -2.20
N CYS A 334 16.92 9.67 -1.33
CA CYS A 334 16.57 8.27 -1.56
C CYS A 334 15.50 8.16 -2.66
N ALA A 335 15.63 7.15 -3.52
CA ALA A 335 14.56 6.70 -4.41
C ALA A 335 13.55 5.86 -3.61
N VAL A 336 12.27 6.13 -3.74
CA VAL A 336 11.24 5.39 -3.01
C VAL A 336 10.18 4.85 -3.96
N LEU A 337 9.88 3.57 -3.85
CA LEU A 337 8.75 2.92 -4.51
C LEU A 337 7.73 2.50 -3.46
N VAL A 338 6.51 3.02 -3.56
CA VAL A 338 5.40 2.67 -2.69
C VAL A 338 4.36 1.88 -3.48
N VAL A 339 4.03 0.69 -3.03
CA VAL A 339 2.93 -0.12 -3.59
C VAL A 339 1.81 -0.14 -2.56
N SER A 340 0.65 0.40 -2.92
CA SER A 340 -0.48 0.52 -1.98
C SER A 340 -1.83 0.41 -2.70
N GLU A 341 -2.82 -0.15 -2.00
CA GLU A 341 -4.22 -0.14 -2.39
C GLU A 341 -4.93 1.15 -1.93
N GLU A 342 -4.34 1.84 -0.96
CA GLU A 342 -4.87 3.08 -0.37
C GLU A 342 -4.50 4.29 -1.23
N LEU A 343 -5.46 4.76 -2.07
CA LEU A 343 -5.22 5.90 -2.96
C LEU A 343 -4.89 7.18 -2.19
N ASP A 344 -5.55 7.43 -1.06
CA ASP A 344 -5.28 8.62 -0.23
C ASP A 344 -3.81 8.68 0.20
N GLU A 345 -3.23 7.53 0.57
CA GLU A 345 -1.82 7.43 0.92
C GLU A 345 -0.92 7.79 -0.28
N LEU A 346 -1.21 7.22 -1.45
CA LEU A 346 -0.43 7.46 -2.65
C LEU A 346 -0.53 8.92 -3.10
N PHE A 347 -1.71 9.50 -3.07
CA PHE A 347 -1.92 10.93 -3.38
C PHE A 347 -1.22 11.86 -2.38
N GLU A 348 -1.03 11.43 -1.14
CA GLU A 348 -0.39 12.25 -0.11
C GLU A 348 1.13 12.28 -0.24
N ILE A 349 1.78 11.17 -0.64
CA ILE A 349 3.25 11.04 -0.57
C ILE A 349 3.95 10.85 -1.91
N CYS A 350 3.26 10.47 -2.99
CA CYS A 350 3.90 10.16 -4.27
C CYS A 350 4.02 11.39 -5.16
N ASP A 351 5.07 11.44 -5.98
CA ASP A 351 5.29 12.48 -6.98
C ASP A 351 4.61 12.12 -8.30
N ARG A 352 4.55 10.84 -8.63
CA ARG A 352 3.80 10.26 -9.76
C ARG A 352 3.32 8.86 -9.45
N LEU A 353 2.34 8.42 -10.23
CA LEU A 353 1.62 7.18 -10.01
C LEU A 353 1.63 6.30 -11.26
N HIS A 354 1.65 5.01 -11.01
CA HIS A 354 1.26 3.95 -11.95
C HIS A 354 0.13 3.14 -11.34
N VAL A 355 -0.54 2.34 -12.17
CA VAL A 355 -1.51 1.35 -11.73
C VAL A 355 -1.12 -0.01 -12.28
N VAL A 356 -1.18 -1.04 -11.43
CA VAL A 356 -1.02 -2.43 -11.89
C VAL A 356 -2.40 -3.11 -11.93
N ALA A 357 -2.73 -3.70 -13.08
CA ALA A 357 -3.93 -4.50 -13.26
C ALA A 357 -3.65 -5.66 -14.21
N LYS A 358 -4.05 -6.87 -13.80
CA LYS A 358 -3.91 -8.11 -14.57
C LYS A 358 -2.48 -8.34 -15.08
N GLY A 359 -1.48 -8.00 -14.27
CA GLY A 359 -0.06 -8.16 -14.59
C GLY A 359 0.55 -7.13 -15.51
N HIS A 360 -0.22 -6.15 -15.97
CA HIS A 360 0.27 -5.00 -16.75
C HIS A 360 0.42 -3.78 -15.87
N LEU A 361 1.36 -2.89 -16.25
CA LEU A 361 1.54 -1.60 -15.60
C LEU A 361 1.04 -0.48 -16.52
N SER A 362 0.29 0.47 -15.96
CA SER A 362 -0.17 1.65 -16.69
C SER A 362 1.00 2.59 -17.02
N PRO A 363 0.82 3.53 -17.97
CA PRO A 363 1.69 4.68 -18.09
C PRO A 363 1.81 5.44 -16.77
N SER A 364 2.87 6.26 -16.64
CA SER A 364 3.06 7.16 -15.50
C SER A 364 2.12 8.35 -15.60
N VAL A 365 1.55 8.75 -14.49
CA VAL A 365 0.80 10.00 -14.36
C VAL A 365 1.37 10.84 -13.22
N PRO A 366 1.72 12.13 -13.44
CA PRO A 366 2.11 13.03 -12.37
C PRO A 366 0.97 13.14 -11.33
N ARG A 367 1.31 13.25 -10.04
CA ARG A 367 0.32 13.40 -8.96
C ARG A 367 -0.66 14.53 -9.21
N ALA A 368 -0.20 15.67 -9.74
CA ALA A 368 -1.03 16.83 -10.00
C ALA A 368 -2.12 16.59 -11.08
N GLU A 369 -1.92 15.60 -11.95
CA GLU A 369 -2.82 15.23 -13.04
C GLU A 369 -3.65 13.98 -12.72
N ALA A 370 -3.32 13.27 -11.64
CA ALA A 370 -4.01 12.07 -11.21
C ALA A 370 -5.27 12.46 -10.42
N THR A 371 -6.42 11.85 -10.78
CA THR A 371 -7.66 11.93 -10.00
C THR A 371 -8.06 10.55 -9.49
N VAL A 372 -8.86 10.51 -8.43
CA VAL A 372 -9.35 9.25 -7.84
C VAL A 372 -10.15 8.46 -8.88
N GLU A 373 -10.96 9.14 -9.67
CA GLU A 373 -11.77 8.54 -10.72
C GLU A 373 -10.89 7.88 -11.79
N ARG A 374 -9.90 8.61 -12.32
CA ARG A 374 -8.98 8.11 -13.35
C ARG A 374 -8.16 6.92 -12.85
N ILE A 375 -7.58 7.03 -11.65
CA ILE A 375 -6.82 5.92 -11.06
C ILE A 375 -7.74 4.73 -10.78
N GLY A 376 -8.98 4.95 -10.31
CA GLY A 376 -9.96 3.92 -10.10
C GLY A 376 -10.37 3.19 -11.39
N GLU A 377 -10.52 3.89 -12.51
CA GLU A 377 -10.75 3.29 -13.84
C GLU A 377 -9.55 2.44 -14.26
N TRP A 378 -8.33 2.95 -14.07
CA TRP A 378 -7.10 2.24 -14.37
C TRP A 378 -6.92 0.97 -13.50
N MET A 379 -7.34 1.00 -12.24
CA MET A 379 -7.37 -0.19 -11.38
C MET A 379 -8.27 -1.32 -11.90
N SER A 380 -9.20 -0.98 -12.81
CA SER A 380 -10.01 -1.95 -13.56
C SER A 380 -9.37 -2.38 -14.89
N GLY A 381 -8.18 -1.86 -15.22
CA GLY A 381 -7.45 -2.17 -16.46
C GLY A 381 -7.86 -1.30 -17.66
N LEU A 382 -8.53 -0.16 -17.43
CA LEU A 382 -9.13 0.67 -18.49
C LEU A 382 -8.25 1.89 -18.84
N TRP A 383 -6.94 1.76 -19.02
CA TRP A 383 -6.06 2.87 -19.45
C TRP A 383 -5.75 2.91 -20.94
N HIS A 384 -6.15 1.90 -21.73
CA HIS A 384 -5.82 1.84 -23.15
C HIS A 384 -6.43 2.97 -23.98
N ALA A 385 -7.61 3.48 -23.58
CA ALA A 385 -8.23 4.63 -24.23
C ALA A 385 -7.41 5.92 -24.06
N ASP A 386 -6.86 6.13 -22.88
CA ASP A 386 -6.01 7.30 -22.56
C ASP A 386 -4.68 7.26 -23.31
N VAL A 387 -4.08 6.07 -23.46
CA VAL A 387 -2.86 5.88 -24.24
C VAL A 387 -3.08 6.23 -25.72
N GLN A 388 -4.17 5.79 -26.31
CA GLN A 388 -4.53 6.11 -27.70
C GLN A 388 -4.81 7.59 -27.87
N ALA A 389 -5.51 8.24 -26.94
CA ALA A 389 -5.75 9.68 -26.97
C ALA A 389 -4.46 10.49 -26.86
N HIS A 390 -3.55 10.09 -25.96
CA HIS A 390 -2.26 10.76 -25.79
C HIS A 390 -1.32 10.60 -27.00
N LEU A 391 -1.28 9.41 -27.60
CA LEU A 391 -0.53 9.16 -28.83
C LEU A 391 -1.10 9.97 -30.02
N ALA A 392 -2.42 10.08 -30.13
CA ALA A 392 -3.07 10.89 -31.16
C ALA A 392 -2.76 12.38 -30.99
N GLN A 393 -2.81 12.91 -29.76
CA GLN A 393 -2.42 14.29 -29.47
C GLN A 393 -0.95 14.59 -29.73
N SER A 394 -0.06 13.67 -29.36
CA SER A 394 1.39 13.80 -29.61
C SER A 394 1.70 13.77 -31.11
N ALA A 395 1.00 12.95 -31.89
CA ALA A 395 1.12 12.91 -33.35
C ALA A 395 0.63 14.21 -34.02
N GLN A 396 -0.49 14.77 -33.52
CA GLN A 396 -1.00 16.06 -34.00
C GLN A 396 -0.02 17.22 -33.73
N GLN A 397 0.54 17.29 -32.50
CA GLN A 397 1.53 18.31 -32.15
C GLN A 397 2.84 18.18 -32.93
N ALA A 398 3.27 16.98 -33.28
CA ALA A 398 4.44 16.74 -34.12
C ALA A 398 4.16 17.22 -35.55
N THR A 399 2.96 17.01 -36.07
CA THR A 399 2.55 17.45 -37.41
C THR A 399 2.42 18.97 -37.48
N GLU A 400 1.90 19.63 -36.44
CA GLU A 400 1.82 21.10 -36.39
C GLU A 400 3.17 21.78 -36.27
N LYS A 401 4.12 21.20 -35.49
CA LYS A 401 5.51 21.71 -35.43
C LYS A 401 6.28 21.51 -36.74
N GLY A 402 6.01 20.42 -37.47
CA GLY A 402 6.59 20.17 -38.77
C GLY A 402 6.07 21.15 -39.85
N ALA A 403 4.85 21.63 -39.74
CA ALA A 403 4.22 22.58 -40.67
C ALA A 403 4.66 24.05 -40.45
N GLN A 404 5.25 24.37 -39.29
CA GLN A 404 5.76 25.73 -39.00
C GLN A 404 7.24 25.95 -39.42
N HIS A 405 7.90 24.94 -39.96
CA HIS A 405 9.28 24.96 -40.38
C HIS A 405 9.50 24.72 -41.88
N VAL A 406 8.45 24.89 -42.69
CA VAL A 406 8.55 24.89 -44.17
C VAL A 406 8.30 26.29 -44.74
#